data_c87b051cbae34ee0db9be4bca361b21f
#
_entry.id   c87b051cbae34ee0db9be4bca361b21f
#
_cell.length_a   1.000
_cell.length_b   1.000
_cell.length_c   1.000
_cell.angle_alpha   90.00
_cell.angle_beta   90.00
_cell.angle_gamma   90.00
#
_symmetry.space_group_name_H-M   'P 1'
#
loop_
_entity.id
_entity.type
_entity.pdbx_description
1 polymer ?
#
loop_
_entity_poly.entity_id
_entity_poly.type
_entity_poly.pdbx_seq_one_letter_code
_entity_poly.pdbx_strand_id
1 'polypeptide(L)'
;MEWEPAWSVLDVGCGGGANLTRLLKLCHKGTVHGIDISKESVAFANKRNRRWIDTRCFIKQGNVCCMPYDDGQFEAVTAFETIYFWQDVPAAFNEVKRVLCPGGIFLICCEASNPDNNAWTSRIENMRIYTPSELKAYLHDSGFTDVSVYQRPKEDLCIIAHKK
;
A
#
# COMPACT_ATOMS: atom_id res chain seq x y z
N MET A 1 -15.38 3.91 0.84
CA MET A 1 -14.40 4.54 1.77
C MET A 1 -14.35 6.02 1.45
N GLU A 2 -14.59 6.86 2.44
CA GLU A 2 -14.42 8.30 2.32
C GLU A 2 -13.05 8.68 2.88
N TRP A 3 -12.34 9.55 2.18
CA TRP A 3 -11.03 10.04 2.59
C TRP A 3 -11.18 11.31 3.41
N GLU A 4 -10.60 11.31 4.60
CA GLU A 4 -10.60 12.52 5.41
C GLU A 4 -9.45 13.45 5.00
N PRO A 5 -9.73 14.75 4.78
CA PRO A 5 -8.71 15.69 4.31
C PRO A 5 -7.48 15.83 5.21
N ALA A 6 -7.62 15.53 6.50
CA ALA A 6 -6.57 15.69 7.51
C ALA A 6 -5.77 14.41 7.79
N TRP A 7 -6.06 13.30 7.13
CA TRP A 7 -5.36 12.04 7.36
C TRP A 7 -3.87 12.11 7.03
N SER A 8 -3.07 11.42 7.82
CA SER A 8 -1.71 11.01 7.49
C SER A 8 -1.77 9.65 6.81
N VAL A 9 -1.29 9.56 5.58
CA VAL A 9 -1.41 8.37 4.74
C VAL A 9 -0.04 7.88 4.32
N LEU A 10 0.15 6.56 4.36
CA LEU A 10 1.35 5.90 3.85
C LEU A 10 1.02 5.10 2.58
N ASP A 11 1.77 5.30 1.50
CA ASP A 11 1.75 4.48 0.28
C ASP A 11 2.98 3.55 0.28
N VAL A 12 2.74 2.24 0.41
CA VAL A 12 3.80 1.22 0.47
C VAL A 12 4.08 0.69 -0.92
N GLY A 13 5.36 0.70 -1.33
CA GLY A 13 5.76 0.43 -2.70
C GLY A 13 5.31 1.56 -3.61
N CYS A 14 5.59 2.80 -3.21
CA CYS A 14 5.08 3.99 -3.87
C CYS A 14 5.64 4.22 -5.29
N GLY A 15 6.63 3.43 -5.72
CA GLY A 15 7.23 3.51 -7.03
C GLY A 15 7.65 4.93 -7.41
N GLY A 16 7.35 5.37 -8.61
CA GLY A 16 7.63 6.73 -9.09
C GLY A 16 6.72 7.83 -8.53
N GLY A 17 5.90 7.55 -7.50
CA GLY A 17 5.15 8.53 -6.73
C GLY A 17 3.91 9.11 -7.40
N ALA A 18 3.33 8.43 -8.40
CA ALA A 18 2.12 8.90 -9.07
C ALA A 18 0.89 8.88 -8.13
N ASN A 19 0.77 7.84 -7.31
CA ASN A 19 -0.30 7.72 -6.32
C ASN A 19 -0.12 8.72 -5.18
N LEU A 20 1.11 9.00 -4.75
CA LEU A 20 1.38 10.07 -3.77
C LEU A 20 0.80 11.41 -4.22
N THR A 21 0.93 11.76 -5.51
CA THR A 21 0.34 12.99 -6.05
C THR A 21 -1.19 13.00 -5.94
N ARG A 22 -1.85 11.84 -6.09
CA ARG A 22 -3.31 11.70 -5.94
C ARG A 22 -3.72 11.80 -4.48
N LEU A 23 -3.01 11.08 -3.59
CA LEU A 23 -3.25 11.10 -2.14
C LEU A 23 -3.08 12.51 -1.55
N LEU A 24 -2.09 13.28 -2.00
CA LEU A 24 -1.87 14.68 -1.60
C LEU A 24 -3.05 15.61 -1.94
N LYS A 25 -3.83 15.28 -2.97
CA LYS A 25 -5.05 16.02 -3.32
C LYS A 25 -6.23 15.61 -2.44
N LEU A 26 -6.33 14.32 -2.12
CA LEU A 26 -7.38 13.78 -1.24
C LEU A 26 -7.17 14.25 0.20
N CYS A 27 -5.98 14.09 0.73
CA CYS A 27 -5.61 14.46 2.10
C CYS A 27 -4.96 15.85 2.13
N HIS A 28 -5.66 16.86 1.59
CA HIS A 28 -5.07 18.19 1.34
C HIS A 28 -4.75 19.01 2.61
N LYS A 29 -5.19 18.58 3.78
CA LYS A 29 -4.87 19.15 5.10
C LYS A 29 -3.94 18.24 5.93
N GLY A 30 -3.71 17.03 5.46
CA GLY A 30 -2.88 16.01 6.12
C GLY A 30 -1.51 15.85 5.47
N THR A 31 -0.86 14.74 5.76
CA THR A 31 0.46 14.37 5.23
C THR A 31 0.37 13.07 4.42
N VAL A 32 1.25 12.93 3.44
CA VAL A 32 1.37 11.72 2.63
C VAL A 32 2.81 11.24 2.69
N HIS A 33 2.97 9.99 3.07
CA HIS A 33 4.25 9.33 3.16
C HIS A 33 4.34 8.27 2.06
N GLY A 34 5.53 8.07 1.53
CA GLY A 34 5.83 7.00 0.59
C GLY A 34 7.03 6.19 1.06
N ILE A 35 6.99 4.88 0.85
CA ILE A 35 8.14 4.01 1.06
C ILE A 35 8.29 3.09 -0.14
N ASP A 36 9.52 2.91 -0.60
CA ASP A 36 9.87 1.97 -1.65
C ASP A 36 11.25 1.38 -1.39
N ILE A 37 11.45 0.11 -1.78
CA ILE A 37 12.75 -0.56 -1.62
C ILE A 37 13.78 -0.06 -2.64
N SER A 38 13.33 0.39 -3.82
CA SER A 38 14.17 0.91 -4.89
C SER A 38 14.58 2.36 -4.64
N LYS A 39 15.88 2.59 -4.59
CA LYS A 39 16.46 3.94 -4.50
C LYS A 39 16.08 4.81 -5.70
N GLU A 40 16.02 4.21 -6.87
CA GLU A 40 15.63 4.86 -8.13
C GLU A 40 14.17 5.31 -8.08
N SER A 41 13.26 4.45 -7.61
CA SER A 41 11.85 4.78 -7.41
C SER A 41 11.69 5.96 -6.46
N VAL A 42 12.39 5.93 -5.32
CA VAL A 42 12.39 7.02 -4.33
C VAL A 42 12.89 8.34 -4.95
N ALA A 43 13.95 8.30 -5.74
CA ALA A 43 14.47 9.49 -6.43
C ALA A 43 13.44 10.07 -7.42
N PHE A 44 12.79 9.21 -8.21
CA PHE A 44 11.72 9.62 -9.13
C PHE A 44 10.50 10.19 -8.38
N ALA A 45 10.08 9.54 -7.31
CA ALA A 45 8.95 9.99 -6.50
C ALA A 45 9.22 11.37 -5.88
N ASN A 46 10.42 11.60 -5.36
CA ASN A 46 10.85 12.91 -4.85
C ASN A 46 10.82 13.98 -5.95
N LYS A 47 11.39 13.70 -7.14
CA LYS A 47 11.36 14.62 -8.28
C LYS A 47 9.94 14.96 -8.71
N ARG A 48 9.05 13.97 -8.80
CA ARG A 48 7.64 14.14 -9.19
C ARG A 48 6.88 15.02 -8.21
N ASN A 49 7.07 14.79 -6.91
CA ASN A 49 6.33 15.45 -5.84
C ASN A 49 7.11 16.63 -5.22
N ARG A 50 8.17 17.13 -5.86
CA ARG A 50 9.11 18.14 -5.33
C ARG A 50 8.45 19.35 -4.68
N ARG A 51 7.25 19.74 -5.15
CA ARG A 51 6.49 20.88 -4.61
C ARG A 51 6.02 20.66 -3.17
N TRP A 52 5.88 19.40 -2.76
CA TRP A 52 5.30 19.00 -1.47
C TRP A 52 6.30 18.33 -0.53
N ILE A 53 7.52 18.04 -1.04
CA ILE A 53 8.57 17.39 -0.24
C ILE A 53 8.91 18.25 0.97
N ASP A 54 9.13 17.58 2.11
CA ASP A 54 9.45 18.14 3.43
C ASP A 54 8.40 19.11 4.00
N THR A 55 7.27 19.26 3.33
CA THR A 55 6.13 20.03 3.84
C THR A 55 4.93 19.14 4.13
N ARG A 56 4.48 18.38 3.13
CA ARG A 56 3.34 17.47 3.22
C ARG A 56 3.58 16.09 2.60
N CYS A 57 4.71 15.91 1.91
CA CYS A 57 5.12 14.66 1.29
C CYS A 57 6.48 14.23 1.83
N PHE A 58 6.56 13.02 2.36
CA PHE A 58 7.77 12.47 2.95
C PHE A 58 8.04 11.09 2.35
N ILE A 59 9.15 10.92 1.63
CA ILE A 59 9.45 9.68 0.92
C ILE A 59 10.74 9.08 1.45
N LYS A 60 10.70 7.82 1.83
CA LYS A 60 11.84 7.08 2.36
C LYS A 60 12.14 5.84 1.54
N GLN A 61 13.40 5.46 1.46
CA GLN A 61 13.78 4.12 1.04
C GLN A 61 13.62 3.16 2.22
N GLY A 62 13.01 1.98 1.97
CA GLY A 62 12.84 0.99 3.03
C GLY A 62 12.08 -0.24 2.59
N ASN A 63 12.09 -1.25 3.45
CA ASN A 63 11.39 -2.51 3.26
C ASN A 63 10.06 -2.50 4.02
N VAL A 64 8.99 -2.99 3.39
CA VAL A 64 7.66 -3.10 3.99
C VAL A 64 7.62 -3.96 5.26
N CYS A 65 8.50 -4.95 5.37
CA CYS A 65 8.57 -5.82 6.55
C CYS A 65 9.25 -5.17 7.76
N CYS A 66 9.82 -3.95 7.61
CA CYS A 66 10.54 -3.26 8.69
C CYS A 66 10.57 -1.76 8.36
N MET A 67 9.45 -1.09 8.55
CA MET A 67 9.26 0.30 8.15
C MET A 67 9.75 1.28 9.23
N PRO A 68 10.47 2.36 8.85
CA PRO A 68 11.02 3.34 9.79
C PRO A 68 9.94 4.37 10.22
N TYR A 69 8.83 3.88 10.75
CA TYR A 69 7.70 4.66 11.22
C TYR A 69 7.26 4.19 12.60
N ASP A 70 6.66 5.08 13.37
CA ASP A 70 6.14 4.80 14.70
C ASP A 70 4.86 3.95 14.66
N ASP A 71 4.56 3.29 15.77
CA ASP A 71 3.31 2.55 15.95
C ASP A 71 2.12 3.52 15.88
N GLY A 72 1.09 3.16 15.13
CA GLY A 72 -0.13 3.96 15.06
C GLY A 72 0.03 5.33 14.40
N GLN A 73 0.99 5.49 13.51
CA GLN A 73 1.29 6.79 12.88
C GLN A 73 0.29 7.19 11.79
N PHE A 74 -0.39 6.23 11.14
CA PHE A 74 -1.18 6.50 9.95
C PHE A 74 -2.66 6.13 10.12
N GLU A 75 -3.57 6.97 9.61
CA GLU A 75 -4.99 6.67 9.49
C GLU A 75 -5.28 5.73 8.32
N ALA A 76 -4.47 5.80 7.27
CA ALA A 76 -4.58 4.87 6.14
C ALA A 76 -3.21 4.45 5.61
N VAL A 77 -3.12 3.18 5.22
CA VAL A 77 -2.00 2.63 4.44
C VAL A 77 -2.54 2.11 3.12
N THR A 78 -1.84 2.40 2.03
CA THR A 78 -2.20 1.93 0.69
C THR A 78 -1.10 1.08 0.08
N ALA A 79 -1.50 0.09 -0.73
CA ALA A 79 -0.61 -0.74 -1.54
C ALA A 79 -1.22 -0.89 -2.93
N PHE A 80 -0.69 -0.13 -3.91
CA PHE A 80 -1.16 -0.14 -5.29
C PHE A 80 -0.16 -0.87 -6.18
N GLU A 81 -0.55 -2.00 -6.79
CA GLU A 81 0.25 -2.79 -7.72
C GLU A 81 1.62 -3.23 -7.18
N THR A 82 1.75 -3.44 -5.89
CA THR A 82 3.06 -3.68 -5.24
C THR A 82 3.14 -5.01 -4.49
N ILE A 83 2.03 -5.55 -3.99
CA ILE A 83 2.00 -6.75 -3.15
C ILE A 83 2.61 -7.98 -3.85
N TYR A 84 2.60 -8.00 -5.17
CA TYR A 84 3.19 -9.05 -6.01
C TYR A 84 4.69 -9.31 -5.75
N PHE A 85 5.39 -8.30 -5.23
CA PHE A 85 6.83 -8.30 -5.04
C PHE A 85 7.25 -8.44 -3.58
N TRP A 86 6.27 -8.56 -2.68
CA TRP A 86 6.57 -8.72 -1.26
C TRP A 86 6.99 -10.17 -0.96
N GLN A 87 8.19 -10.34 -0.43
CA GLN A 87 8.76 -11.67 -0.16
C GLN A 87 8.05 -12.38 0.99
N ASP A 88 7.61 -11.62 2.00
CA ASP A 88 6.93 -12.12 3.19
C ASP A 88 5.67 -11.27 3.46
N VAL A 89 4.54 -11.68 2.85
CA VAL A 89 3.27 -10.96 2.97
C VAL A 89 2.73 -10.96 4.41
N PRO A 90 2.79 -12.07 5.17
CA PRO A 90 2.41 -12.05 6.58
C PRO A 90 3.22 -11.05 7.42
N ALA A 91 4.56 -11.03 7.28
CA ALA A 91 5.40 -10.07 7.99
C ALA A 91 5.07 -8.62 7.57
N ALA A 92 4.88 -8.37 6.28
CA ALA A 92 4.50 -7.08 5.75
C ALA A 92 3.13 -6.61 6.30
N PHE A 93 2.13 -7.49 6.38
CA PHE A 93 0.82 -7.15 6.93
C PHE A 93 0.85 -6.85 8.43
N ASN A 94 1.67 -7.59 9.19
CA ASN A 94 1.90 -7.28 10.60
C ASN A 94 2.52 -5.89 10.77
N GLU A 95 3.47 -5.55 9.93
CA GLU A 95 4.15 -4.25 9.96
C GLU A 95 3.22 -3.11 9.51
N VAL A 96 2.39 -3.33 8.48
CA VAL A 96 1.32 -2.40 8.09
C VAL A 96 0.36 -2.18 9.25
N LYS A 97 -0.06 -3.26 9.92
CA LYS A 97 -0.93 -3.16 11.09
C LYS A 97 -0.28 -2.39 12.24
N ARG A 98 1.03 -2.58 12.46
CA ARG A 98 1.77 -1.84 13.51
C ARG A 98 1.69 -0.34 13.29
N VAL A 99 1.97 0.13 12.07
CA VAL A 99 2.02 1.56 11.76
C VAL A 99 0.65 2.22 11.58
N LEU A 100 -0.43 1.46 11.41
CA LEU A 100 -1.81 1.97 11.39
C LEU A 100 -2.25 2.35 12.81
N CYS A 101 -2.96 3.46 12.95
CA CYS A 101 -3.65 3.80 14.19
C CYS A 101 -4.84 2.83 14.45
N PRO A 102 -5.35 2.75 15.70
CA PRO A 102 -6.61 2.05 15.95
C PRO A 102 -7.74 2.62 15.08
N GLY A 103 -8.53 1.77 14.45
CA GLY A 103 -9.56 2.17 13.47
C GLY A 103 -9.01 2.50 12.07
N GLY A 104 -7.69 2.47 11.89
CA GLY A 104 -7.04 2.78 10.62
C GLY A 104 -7.33 1.75 9.52
N ILE A 105 -7.14 2.16 8.28
CA ILE A 105 -7.56 1.43 7.07
C ILE A 105 -6.35 0.98 6.26
N PHE A 106 -6.34 -0.29 5.86
CA PHE A 106 -5.43 -0.82 4.86
C PHE A 106 -6.17 -1.03 3.53
N LEU A 107 -5.73 -0.36 2.48
CA LEU A 107 -6.26 -0.46 1.12
C LEU A 107 -5.26 -1.15 0.20
N ILE A 108 -5.64 -2.27 -0.39
CA ILE A 108 -4.87 -3.00 -1.41
C ILE A 108 -5.60 -2.90 -2.74
N CYS A 109 -4.91 -2.52 -3.81
CA CYS A 109 -5.44 -2.55 -5.17
C CYS A 109 -4.46 -3.29 -6.10
N CYS A 110 -4.99 -4.24 -6.86
CA CYS A 110 -4.26 -5.11 -7.78
C CYS A 110 -5.02 -5.25 -9.11
N GLU A 111 -4.33 -5.13 -10.24
CA GLU A 111 -4.89 -5.44 -11.57
C GLU A 111 -4.87 -6.93 -11.88
N ALA A 112 -4.05 -7.72 -11.16
CA ALA A 112 -3.97 -9.16 -11.31
C ALA A 112 -4.34 -9.87 -10.01
N SER A 113 -5.32 -10.76 -10.06
CA SER A 113 -5.80 -11.55 -8.91
C SER A 113 -6.09 -13.01 -9.23
N ASN A 114 -5.69 -13.47 -10.43
CA ASN A 114 -5.82 -14.83 -10.89
C ASN A 114 -4.44 -15.44 -11.19
N PRO A 115 -3.91 -16.33 -10.31
CA PRO A 115 -2.61 -16.97 -10.53
C PRO A 115 -2.52 -17.85 -11.77
N ASP A 116 -3.66 -18.35 -12.27
CA ASP A 116 -3.72 -19.19 -13.50
C ASP A 116 -3.49 -18.35 -14.77
N ASN A 117 -3.65 -17.02 -14.68
CA ASN A 117 -3.34 -16.10 -15.75
C ASN A 117 -1.87 -15.72 -15.73
N ASN A 118 -1.06 -16.33 -16.59
CA ASN A 118 0.37 -16.11 -16.66
C ASN A 118 0.80 -14.90 -17.51
N ALA A 119 -0.12 -14.07 -17.96
CA ALA A 119 0.17 -12.93 -18.83
C ALA A 119 1.20 -11.95 -18.25
N TRP A 120 1.20 -11.78 -16.93
CA TRP A 120 2.13 -10.93 -16.19
C TRP A 120 3.36 -11.70 -15.71
N THR A 121 3.17 -12.85 -15.07
CA THR A 121 4.26 -13.64 -14.47
C THR A 121 5.24 -14.20 -15.49
N SER A 122 4.81 -14.39 -16.74
CA SER A 122 5.70 -14.76 -17.86
C SER A 122 6.63 -13.65 -18.34
N ARG A 123 6.39 -12.39 -17.93
CA ARG A 123 7.10 -11.20 -18.38
C ARG A 123 7.84 -10.47 -17.26
N ILE A 124 7.39 -10.64 -16.04
CA ILE A 124 7.90 -9.93 -14.86
C ILE A 124 8.46 -10.96 -13.89
N GLU A 125 9.78 -10.94 -13.72
CA GLU A 125 10.47 -11.82 -12.78
C GLU A 125 10.07 -11.52 -11.33
N ASN A 126 10.03 -12.58 -10.51
CA ASN A 126 9.72 -12.53 -9.08
C ASN A 126 8.31 -11.96 -8.76
N MET A 127 7.42 -11.87 -9.74
CA MET A 127 6.03 -11.49 -9.52
C MET A 127 5.21 -12.70 -9.06
N ARG A 128 4.54 -12.59 -7.93
CA ARG A 128 3.57 -13.57 -7.44
C ARG A 128 2.18 -12.95 -7.40
N ILE A 129 1.23 -13.59 -8.08
CA ILE A 129 -0.18 -13.20 -8.05
C ILE A 129 -0.86 -13.97 -6.92
N TYR A 130 -1.62 -13.25 -6.11
CA TYR A 130 -2.39 -13.78 -4.99
C TYR A 130 -3.87 -13.77 -5.31
N THR A 131 -4.59 -14.82 -4.95
CA THR A 131 -6.04 -14.85 -5.01
C THR A 131 -6.65 -13.94 -3.94
N PRO A 132 -7.88 -13.43 -4.13
CA PRO A 132 -8.60 -12.68 -3.11
C PRO A 132 -8.74 -13.44 -1.79
N SER A 133 -8.91 -14.77 -1.86
CA SER A 133 -9.05 -15.64 -0.69
C SER A 133 -7.76 -15.76 0.10
N GLU A 134 -6.60 -15.88 -0.57
CA GLU A 134 -5.30 -15.91 0.09
C GLU A 134 -5.02 -14.59 0.83
N LEU A 135 -5.23 -13.45 0.16
CA LEU A 135 -5.02 -12.13 0.78
C LEU A 135 -5.95 -11.91 1.96
N LYS A 136 -7.21 -12.32 1.83
CA LYS A 136 -8.17 -12.24 2.93
C LYS A 136 -7.74 -13.10 4.13
N ALA A 137 -7.24 -14.32 3.90
CA ALA A 137 -6.73 -15.18 4.95
C ALA A 137 -5.53 -14.54 5.66
N TYR A 138 -4.52 -14.06 4.92
CA TYR A 138 -3.36 -13.37 5.51
C TYR A 138 -3.74 -12.11 6.31
N LEU A 139 -4.74 -11.35 5.86
CA LEU A 139 -5.24 -10.19 6.61
C LEU A 139 -5.87 -10.62 7.94
N HIS A 140 -6.71 -11.67 7.94
CA HIS A 140 -7.30 -12.18 9.16
C HIS A 140 -6.25 -12.74 10.12
N ASP A 141 -5.28 -13.50 9.62
CA ASP A 141 -4.18 -14.08 10.42
C ASP A 141 -3.30 -12.98 11.04
N SER A 142 -3.12 -11.86 10.34
CA SER A 142 -2.47 -10.66 10.88
C SER A 142 -3.37 -9.84 11.81
N GLY A 143 -4.61 -10.26 12.03
CA GLY A 143 -5.58 -9.65 12.95
C GLY A 143 -6.23 -8.36 12.44
N PHE A 144 -6.35 -8.21 11.13
CA PHE A 144 -7.26 -7.22 10.54
C PHE A 144 -8.71 -7.70 10.63
N THR A 145 -9.63 -6.76 10.72
CA THR A 145 -11.08 -7.01 10.79
C THR A 145 -11.80 -6.32 9.64
N ASP A 146 -13.09 -6.62 9.48
CA ASP A 146 -13.97 -5.98 8.48
C ASP A 146 -13.36 -5.98 7.08
N VAL A 147 -12.81 -7.14 6.68
CA VAL A 147 -12.13 -7.31 5.39
C VAL A 147 -13.17 -7.41 4.27
N SER A 148 -13.31 -6.33 3.51
CA SER A 148 -14.18 -6.22 2.35
C SER A 148 -13.38 -6.41 1.05
N VAL A 149 -13.87 -7.28 0.17
CA VAL A 149 -13.23 -7.62 -1.10
C VAL A 149 -14.14 -7.18 -2.24
N TYR A 150 -13.60 -6.36 -3.14
CA TYR A 150 -14.26 -5.90 -4.34
C TYR A 150 -13.47 -6.37 -5.56
N GLN A 151 -14.09 -7.18 -6.40
CA GLN A 151 -13.48 -7.69 -7.61
C GLN A 151 -14.30 -7.27 -8.84
N ARG A 152 -13.62 -6.80 -9.87
CA ARG A 152 -14.22 -6.44 -11.15
C ARG A 152 -13.98 -7.55 -12.19
N PRO A 153 -14.81 -7.61 -13.26
CA PRO A 153 -14.46 -8.38 -14.46
C PRO A 153 -13.08 -7.92 -14.95
N LYS A 154 -12.18 -8.78 -15.33
CA LYS A 154 -10.76 -8.53 -15.70
C LYS A 154 -9.76 -8.58 -14.54
N GLU A 155 -10.13 -9.23 -13.43
CA GLU A 155 -9.22 -9.54 -12.32
C GLU A 155 -8.80 -8.34 -11.46
N ASP A 156 -9.31 -7.14 -11.72
CA ASP A 156 -9.09 -5.99 -10.85
C ASP A 156 -9.62 -6.28 -9.44
N LEU A 157 -8.76 -6.15 -8.45
CA LEU A 157 -9.03 -6.43 -7.05
C LEU A 157 -8.82 -5.19 -6.20
N CYS A 158 -9.76 -4.92 -5.32
CA CYS A 158 -9.60 -3.94 -4.26
C CYS A 158 -10.02 -4.57 -2.93
N ILE A 159 -9.16 -4.52 -1.94
CA ILE A 159 -9.42 -5.00 -0.58
C ILE A 159 -9.31 -3.84 0.39
N ILE A 160 -10.29 -3.72 1.28
CA ILE A 160 -10.29 -2.79 2.40
C ILE A 160 -10.33 -3.60 3.68
N ALA A 161 -9.38 -3.37 4.56
CA ALA A 161 -9.29 -4.03 5.86
C ALA A 161 -9.08 -3.01 6.98
N HIS A 162 -9.61 -3.25 8.16
CA HIS A 162 -9.54 -2.34 9.29
C HIS A 162 -8.67 -2.90 10.42
N LYS A 163 -7.87 -2.04 11.05
CA LYS A 163 -7.22 -2.32 12.32
C LYS A 163 -8.22 -2.01 13.45
N LYS A 164 -8.44 -2.97 14.34
CA LYS A 164 -9.12 -2.71 15.61
C LYS A 164 -8.30 -1.82 16.52
#